data_76950107a949716162ec5dba8912a73b
#
_entry.id   76950107a949716162ec5dba8912a73b
#
_cell.length_a   1.000
_cell.length_b   1.000
_cell.length_c   1.000
_cell.angle_alpha   90.00
_cell.angle_beta   90.00
_cell.angle_gamma   90.00
#
_symmetry.space_group_name_H-M   'P 1'
#
loop_
_entity.id
_entity.type
_entity.pdbx_description
1 polymer ?
#
loop_
_entity_poly.entity_id
_entity_poly.type
_entity_poly.pdbx_seq_one_letter_code
_entity_poly.pdbx_strand_id
1 'polypeptide(L)'
;VYESETCSLLRDAEGTKRSLKAPGVKDFKWSPCGYDTKKGGTMATGGEPVLAYWSPENEADSTPASVKLHLLPSRKVLRYISRSMVDHIQLIWHPLGEYLCVQVKRHKKSKKTYYTNFEIFRMKDVHKEVAVEHFKQDEDVVQFQWEPVGTRFAYIYGNSAQRGNIDMYTMGEVGKKGQSPKMEKIYTMENRQANRLF
;
A
#
# COMPACT_ATOMS: atom_id res chain seq x y z
N VAL A 1 2.58 -6.39 19.39
CA VAL A 1 3.91 -5.93 18.95
C VAL A 1 4.83 -5.92 20.19
N TYR A 2 6.03 -6.44 20.03
CA TYR A 2 7.04 -6.53 21.07
C TYR A 2 8.27 -5.75 20.65
N GLU A 3 8.97 -5.21 21.62
CA GLU A 3 10.29 -4.61 21.42
C GLU A 3 11.31 -5.75 21.26
N SER A 4 12.16 -5.67 20.22
CA SER A 4 13.06 -6.78 19.87
C SER A 4 14.18 -7.01 20.91
N GLU A 5 14.65 -5.95 21.55
CA GLU A 5 15.75 -6.03 22.52
C GLU A 5 15.31 -6.60 23.87
N THR A 6 14.13 -6.19 24.34
CA THR A 6 13.64 -6.56 25.68
C THR A 6 12.58 -7.66 25.67
N CYS A 7 12.08 -8.05 24.48
CA CYS A 7 10.94 -8.94 24.31
C CYS A 7 9.69 -8.51 25.13
N SER A 8 9.65 -7.24 25.53
CA SER A 8 8.53 -6.70 26.28
C SER A 8 7.46 -6.15 25.35
N LEU A 9 6.21 -6.23 25.80
CA LEU A 9 5.08 -5.70 25.03
C LEU A 9 5.20 -4.17 24.93
N LEU A 10 5.13 -3.64 23.72
CA LEU A 10 5.12 -2.20 23.49
C LEU A 10 3.98 -1.52 24.27
N ARG A 11 4.33 -0.43 24.94
CA ARG A 11 3.40 0.40 25.71
C ARG A 11 3.00 1.62 24.88
N ASP A 12 1.79 2.11 25.07
CA ASP A 12 1.38 3.42 24.56
C ASP A 12 2.02 4.58 25.34
N ALA A 13 1.74 5.81 24.95
CA ALA A 13 2.26 7.00 25.62
C ALA A 13 1.86 7.10 27.09
N GLU A 14 0.75 6.45 27.49
CA GLU A 14 0.26 6.37 28.86
C GLU A 14 0.85 5.17 29.63
N GLY A 15 1.79 4.44 29.04
CA GLY A 15 2.43 3.28 29.64
C GLY A 15 1.55 2.01 29.69
N THR A 16 0.39 2.04 29.04
CA THR A 16 -0.57 0.93 29.09
C THR A 16 -0.18 -0.17 28.10
N LYS A 17 -0.08 -1.41 28.61
CA LYS A 17 0.14 -2.59 27.77
C LYS A 17 -1.20 -3.00 27.13
N ARG A 18 -1.42 -2.62 25.88
CA ARG A 18 -2.62 -3.05 25.15
C ARG A 18 -2.22 -3.68 23.82
N SER A 19 -2.82 -4.80 23.47
CA SER A 19 -2.65 -5.41 22.16
C SER A 19 -3.51 -4.70 21.11
N LEU A 20 -3.01 -4.58 19.87
CA LEU A 20 -3.85 -4.23 18.73
C LEU A 20 -4.71 -5.44 18.39
N LYS A 21 -6.03 -5.33 18.59
CA LYS A 21 -6.96 -6.38 18.18
C LYS A 21 -7.30 -6.20 16.70
N ALA A 22 -6.83 -7.11 15.87
CA ALA A 22 -7.05 -7.13 14.44
C ALA A 22 -7.50 -8.53 14.02
N PRO A 23 -8.78 -8.87 14.17
CA PRO A 23 -9.30 -10.19 13.85
C PRO A 23 -9.19 -10.46 12.35
N GLY A 24 -8.88 -11.73 12.02
CA GLY A 24 -8.83 -12.19 10.63
C GLY A 24 -7.72 -11.60 9.78
N VAL A 25 -6.67 -11.02 10.36
CA VAL A 25 -5.53 -10.50 9.57
C VAL A 25 -4.91 -11.61 8.75
N LYS A 26 -4.78 -11.37 7.45
CA LYS A 26 -4.20 -12.32 6.49
C LYS A 26 -2.71 -12.05 6.24
N ASP A 27 -2.33 -10.78 6.12
CA ASP A 27 -0.94 -10.35 5.96
C ASP A 27 -0.74 -8.93 6.49
N PHE A 28 0.50 -8.60 6.83
CA PHE A 28 0.88 -7.26 7.29
C PHE A 28 2.29 -6.90 6.82
N LYS A 29 2.55 -5.60 6.74
CA LYS A 29 3.88 -5.05 6.41
C LYS A 29 4.16 -3.83 7.28
N TRP A 30 5.37 -3.75 7.79
CA TRP A 30 5.90 -2.54 8.41
C TRP A 30 6.33 -1.53 7.37
N SER A 31 6.11 -0.25 7.66
CA SER A 31 6.78 0.81 6.89
C SER A 31 8.29 0.75 7.14
N PRO A 32 9.11 1.03 6.12
CA PRO A 32 10.57 1.08 6.28
C PRO A 32 11.04 2.29 7.09
N CYS A 33 10.17 3.26 7.36
CA CYS A 33 10.49 4.46 8.15
C CYS A 33 9.31 4.85 9.06
N GLY A 34 9.57 5.73 10.02
CA GLY A 34 8.55 6.27 10.91
C GLY A 34 7.65 7.33 10.25
N TYR A 35 6.58 7.70 10.95
CA TYR A 35 5.61 8.70 10.53
C TYR A 35 5.44 9.75 11.63
N ASP A 36 5.56 11.03 11.27
CA ASP A 36 5.34 12.14 12.18
C ASP A 36 3.95 12.74 11.96
N THR A 37 3.07 12.58 12.94
CA THR A 37 1.71 13.12 12.87
C THR A 37 1.63 14.65 12.97
N LYS A 38 2.64 15.30 13.54
CA LYS A 38 2.68 16.76 13.68
C LYS A 38 3.11 17.42 12.38
N LYS A 39 4.11 16.83 11.72
CA LYS A 39 4.59 17.30 10.41
C LYS A 39 3.76 16.76 9.25
N GLY A 40 3.02 15.67 9.47
CA GLY A 40 2.16 15.05 8.47
C GLY A 40 2.93 14.36 7.37
N GLY A 41 3.82 13.41 7.71
CA GLY A 41 4.54 12.67 6.70
C GLY A 41 5.53 11.66 7.25
N THR A 42 6.16 10.92 6.34
CA THR A 42 7.19 9.94 6.68
C THR A 42 8.52 10.62 6.98
N MET A 43 9.27 10.03 7.89
CA MET A 43 10.59 10.50 8.32
C MET A 43 11.59 9.36 8.25
N ALA A 44 12.78 9.66 7.73
CA ALA A 44 13.88 8.68 7.68
C ALA A 44 14.32 8.22 9.08
N THR A 45 14.24 9.13 10.07
CA THR A 45 14.57 8.84 11.47
C THR A 45 13.51 9.43 12.40
N GLY A 46 13.15 8.69 13.43
CA GLY A 46 12.12 9.10 14.37
C GLY A 46 10.68 8.88 13.86
N GLY A 47 9.71 9.41 14.58
CA GLY A 47 8.30 9.16 14.31
C GLY A 47 7.83 7.78 14.78
N GLU A 48 6.56 7.51 14.64
CA GLU A 48 5.97 6.21 14.98
C GLU A 48 6.01 5.27 13.77
N PRO A 49 6.38 3.99 13.93
CA PRO A 49 6.28 3.01 12.86
C PRO A 49 4.83 2.80 12.42
N VAL A 50 4.63 2.62 11.12
CA VAL A 50 3.32 2.34 10.54
C VAL A 50 3.18 0.85 10.28
N LEU A 51 2.14 0.24 10.83
CA LEU A 51 1.72 -1.12 10.49
C LEU A 51 0.59 -1.06 9.48
N ALA A 52 0.85 -1.52 8.26
CA ALA A 52 -0.18 -1.78 7.27
C ALA A 52 -0.58 -3.25 7.34
N TYR A 53 -1.88 -3.55 7.39
CA TYR A 53 -2.38 -4.92 7.36
C TYR A 53 -3.73 -5.00 6.68
N TRP A 54 -4.09 -6.20 6.23
CA TRP A 54 -5.38 -6.44 5.62
C TRP A 54 -6.09 -7.67 6.18
N SER A 55 -7.41 -7.61 6.17
CA SER A 55 -8.30 -8.70 6.54
C SER A 55 -9.23 -9.02 5.36
N PRO A 56 -9.48 -10.30 5.06
CA PRO A 56 -10.35 -10.72 3.97
C PRO A 56 -11.81 -10.40 4.26
N GLU A 57 -12.65 -10.61 3.25
CA GLU A 57 -14.11 -10.58 3.42
C GLU A 57 -14.54 -11.68 4.41
N ASN A 58 -15.51 -11.37 5.23
CA ASN A 58 -16.21 -12.35 6.05
C ASN A 58 -17.67 -12.42 5.59
N GLU A 59 -18.03 -13.51 4.93
CA GLU A 59 -19.39 -13.73 4.41
C GLU A 59 -20.40 -13.86 5.56
N ALA A 60 -20.01 -14.43 6.69
CA ALA A 60 -20.91 -14.64 7.84
C ALA A 60 -21.42 -13.32 8.42
N ASP A 61 -20.56 -12.30 8.50
CA ASP A 61 -20.87 -10.99 9.06
C ASP A 61 -21.12 -9.94 7.95
N SER A 62 -21.08 -10.34 6.68
CA SER A 62 -21.17 -9.44 5.52
C SER A 62 -20.16 -8.29 5.57
N THR A 63 -18.98 -8.51 6.18
CA THR A 63 -17.94 -7.50 6.27
C THR A 63 -17.02 -7.56 5.05
N PRO A 64 -16.77 -6.42 4.38
CA PRO A 64 -15.87 -6.38 3.23
C PRO A 64 -14.42 -6.56 3.65
N ALA A 65 -13.57 -6.99 2.70
CA ALA A 65 -12.13 -6.97 2.89
C ALA A 65 -11.66 -5.55 3.22
N SER A 66 -10.67 -5.43 4.08
CA SER A 66 -10.22 -4.13 4.55
C SER A 66 -8.70 -4.04 4.66
N VAL A 67 -8.18 -2.85 4.38
CA VAL A 67 -6.78 -2.47 4.65
C VAL A 67 -6.77 -1.35 5.65
N LYS A 68 -5.93 -1.48 6.67
CA LYS A 68 -5.76 -0.50 7.74
C LYS A 68 -4.30 -0.15 7.94
N LEU A 69 -4.04 1.13 8.15
CA LEU A 69 -2.75 1.66 8.53
C LEU A 69 -2.82 2.21 9.95
N HIS A 70 -2.02 1.63 10.85
CA HIS A 70 -1.94 2.05 12.26
C HIS A 70 -0.55 2.55 12.59
N LEU A 71 -0.50 3.64 13.34
CA LEU A 71 0.71 4.05 14.05
C LEU A 71 0.88 3.21 15.31
N LEU A 72 2.09 2.86 15.63
CA LEU A 72 2.42 2.15 16.85
C LEU A 72 3.57 2.87 17.59
N PRO A 73 3.48 3.03 18.91
CA PRO A 73 2.55 2.39 19.86
C PRO A 73 1.20 3.11 20.02
N SER A 74 1.01 4.34 19.49
CA SER A 74 -0.22 5.13 19.74
C SER A 74 -1.51 4.47 19.25
N ARG A 75 -1.42 3.54 18.31
CA ARG A 75 -2.55 2.84 17.66
C ARG A 75 -3.51 3.77 16.91
N LYS A 76 -3.06 4.98 16.59
CA LYS A 76 -3.84 5.90 15.76
C LYS A 76 -4.02 5.31 14.36
N VAL A 77 -5.26 5.30 13.89
CA VAL A 77 -5.56 4.92 12.50
C VAL A 77 -5.19 6.08 11.59
N LEU A 78 -4.27 5.86 10.66
CA LEU A 78 -3.91 6.84 9.64
C LEU A 78 -4.88 6.78 8.46
N ARG A 79 -5.21 5.57 8.03
CA ARG A 79 -6.12 5.35 6.91
C ARG A 79 -6.80 3.98 7.02
N TYR A 80 -8.03 3.92 6.48
CA TYR A 80 -8.82 2.72 6.33
C TYR A 80 -9.47 2.72 4.94
N ILE A 81 -9.39 1.60 4.25
CA ILE A 81 -10.17 1.35 3.03
C ILE A 81 -10.84 -0.01 3.11
N SER A 82 -11.99 -0.15 2.46
CA SER A 82 -12.71 -1.41 2.34
C SER A 82 -13.06 -1.70 0.88
N ARG A 83 -13.03 -2.99 0.51
CA ARG A 83 -13.31 -3.44 -0.85
C ARG A 83 -14.07 -4.76 -0.83
N SER A 84 -14.96 -4.94 -1.79
CA SER A 84 -15.72 -6.18 -1.97
C SER A 84 -15.21 -6.96 -3.17
N MET A 85 -15.55 -8.23 -3.23
CA MET A 85 -15.15 -9.17 -4.30
C MET A 85 -13.63 -9.31 -4.43
N VAL A 86 -12.95 -9.33 -3.28
CA VAL A 86 -11.51 -9.41 -3.18
C VAL A 86 -11.05 -10.87 -3.16
N ASP A 87 -10.13 -11.21 -4.06
CA ASP A 87 -9.45 -12.50 -4.08
C ASP A 87 -8.17 -12.44 -3.24
N HIS A 88 -7.35 -11.42 -3.48
CA HIS A 88 -6.08 -11.23 -2.80
C HIS A 88 -5.68 -9.76 -2.69
N ILE A 89 -4.95 -9.43 -1.61
CA ILE A 89 -4.33 -8.11 -1.42
C ILE A 89 -2.83 -8.30 -1.18
N GLN A 90 -2.03 -7.52 -1.89
CA GLN A 90 -0.59 -7.41 -1.67
C GLN A 90 -0.24 -5.99 -1.22
N LEU A 91 0.55 -5.90 -0.14
CA LEU A 91 1.04 -4.64 0.41
C LEU A 91 2.50 -4.44 -0.02
N ILE A 92 2.79 -3.36 -0.75
CA ILE A 92 4.12 -3.11 -1.32
C ILE A 92 4.57 -1.70 -0.94
N TRP A 93 5.42 -1.60 0.09
CA TRP A 93 6.00 -0.33 0.51
C TRP A 93 7.05 0.18 -0.47
N HIS A 94 7.03 1.48 -0.72
CA HIS A 94 8.15 2.19 -1.30
C HIS A 94 9.37 2.08 -0.36
N PRO A 95 10.60 1.88 -0.87
CA PRO A 95 11.78 1.67 -0.01
C PRO A 95 12.04 2.77 1.01
N LEU A 96 11.71 4.01 0.69
CA LEU A 96 11.81 5.15 1.60
C LEU A 96 10.52 5.40 2.42
N GLY A 97 9.52 4.53 2.35
CA GLY A 97 8.25 4.67 3.07
C GLY A 97 7.35 5.81 2.62
N GLU A 98 7.71 6.52 1.56
CA GLU A 98 6.95 7.68 1.07
C GLU A 98 5.59 7.30 0.44
N TYR A 99 5.47 6.06 -0.01
CA TYR A 99 4.26 5.51 -0.62
C TYR A 99 4.03 4.07 -0.18
N LEU A 100 2.75 3.67 -0.19
CA LEU A 100 2.35 2.27 -0.08
C LEU A 100 1.45 1.94 -1.26
N CYS A 101 1.83 0.95 -2.05
CA CYS A 101 0.94 0.35 -3.03
C CYS A 101 0.16 -0.80 -2.39
N VAL A 102 -1.15 -0.72 -2.46
CA VAL A 102 -2.07 -1.81 -2.13
C VAL A 102 -2.62 -2.36 -3.44
N GLN A 103 -2.10 -3.49 -3.86
CA GLN A 103 -2.54 -4.19 -5.05
C GLN A 103 -3.69 -5.13 -4.67
N VAL A 104 -4.88 -4.87 -5.19
CA VAL A 104 -6.11 -5.60 -4.86
C VAL A 104 -6.56 -6.40 -6.08
N LYS A 105 -6.35 -7.71 -6.07
CA LYS A 105 -6.90 -8.61 -7.08
C LYS A 105 -8.37 -8.86 -6.76
N ARG A 106 -9.25 -8.60 -7.72
CA ARG A 106 -10.70 -8.71 -7.59
C ARG A 106 -11.29 -9.57 -8.69
N HIS A 107 -12.38 -10.24 -8.40
CA HIS A 107 -13.15 -10.98 -9.41
C HIS A 107 -14.40 -10.20 -9.84
N LYS A 108 -14.85 -10.41 -11.08
CA LYS A 108 -16.18 -9.95 -11.53
C LYS A 108 -17.25 -10.85 -10.94
N LYS A 109 -18.51 -10.40 -10.94
CA LYS A 109 -19.65 -11.16 -10.39
C LYS A 109 -19.73 -12.60 -10.89
N SER A 110 -19.27 -12.86 -12.11
CA SER A 110 -19.20 -14.22 -12.69
C SER A 110 -18.14 -15.13 -12.07
N LYS A 111 -17.24 -14.60 -11.24
CA LYS A 111 -16.04 -15.27 -10.68
C LYS A 111 -15.11 -15.91 -11.73
N LYS A 112 -15.32 -15.63 -13.03
CA LYS A 112 -14.52 -16.19 -14.15
C LYS A 112 -13.41 -15.26 -14.62
N THR A 113 -13.54 -13.97 -14.37
CA THR A 113 -12.57 -12.96 -14.79
C THR A 113 -12.12 -12.13 -13.61
N TYR A 114 -10.83 -11.84 -13.60
CA TYR A 114 -10.17 -11.03 -12.57
C TYR A 114 -9.75 -9.68 -13.15
N TYR A 115 -9.50 -8.74 -12.28
CA TYR A 115 -8.86 -7.46 -12.56
C TYR A 115 -8.13 -7.00 -11.31
N THR A 116 -7.17 -6.12 -11.47
CA THR A 116 -6.40 -5.58 -10.36
C THR A 116 -6.68 -4.09 -10.19
N ASN A 117 -7.03 -3.70 -8.97
CA ASN A 117 -7.04 -2.30 -8.56
C ASN A 117 -5.74 -2.00 -7.82
N PHE A 118 -5.14 -0.87 -8.15
CA PHE A 118 -4.02 -0.32 -7.42
C PHE A 118 -4.48 0.89 -6.61
N GLU A 119 -4.23 0.85 -5.32
CA GLU A 119 -4.52 1.93 -4.37
C GLU A 119 -3.18 2.44 -3.85
N ILE A 120 -2.78 3.63 -4.29
CA ILE A 120 -1.48 4.21 -3.92
C ILE A 120 -1.69 5.24 -2.81
N PHE A 121 -1.21 4.92 -1.63
CA PHE A 121 -1.23 5.80 -0.47
C PHE A 121 -0.02 6.72 -0.49
N ARG A 122 -0.24 8.03 -0.47
CA ARG A 122 0.81 9.03 -0.30
C ARG A 122 1.07 9.23 1.18
N MET A 123 2.20 8.72 1.65
CA MET A 123 2.60 8.81 3.06
C MET A 123 3.42 10.06 3.35
N LYS A 124 3.93 10.75 2.32
CA LYS A 124 4.60 12.04 2.46
C LYS A 124 3.63 13.19 2.20
N ASP A 125 3.94 14.37 2.72
CA ASP A 125 3.20 15.62 2.49
C ASP A 125 1.72 15.56 2.92
N VAL A 126 1.44 14.88 4.02
CA VAL A 126 0.08 14.69 4.52
C VAL A 126 -0.27 15.80 5.52
N HIS A 127 -1.07 16.75 5.11
CA HIS A 127 -1.52 17.82 6.00
C HIS A 127 -2.76 17.47 6.85
N LYS A 128 -3.62 16.56 6.36
CA LYS A 128 -4.86 16.17 7.06
C LYS A 128 -5.09 14.65 7.04
N GLU A 129 -5.09 14.07 5.88
CA GLU A 129 -5.38 12.65 5.65
C GLU A 129 -4.44 12.08 4.59
N VAL A 130 -4.07 10.82 4.75
CA VAL A 130 -3.29 10.11 3.73
C VAL A 130 -4.11 10.03 2.44
N ALA A 131 -3.66 10.74 1.41
CA ALA A 131 -4.31 10.71 0.10
C ALA A 131 -4.14 9.34 -0.55
N VAL A 132 -5.17 8.88 -1.25
CA VAL A 132 -5.14 7.62 -1.99
C VAL A 132 -5.48 7.89 -3.45
N GLU A 133 -4.55 7.57 -4.34
CA GLU A 133 -4.78 7.56 -5.78
C GLU A 133 -5.07 6.12 -6.23
N HIS A 134 -5.90 5.95 -7.23
CA HIS A 134 -6.28 4.62 -7.69
C HIS A 134 -6.35 4.53 -9.21
N PHE A 135 -6.00 3.37 -9.72
CA PHE A 135 -6.20 2.98 -11.11
C PHE A 135 -6.49 1.48 -11.21
N LYS A 136 -6.93 1.05 -12.39
CA LYS A 136 -7.37 -0.31 -12.64
C LYS A 136 -6.59 -0.91 -13.82
N GLN A 137 -6.26 -2.20 -13.70
CA GLN A 137 -5.74 -3.02 -14.78
C GLN A 137 -6.66 -4.23 -14.99
N ASP A 138 -7.15 -4.40 -16.21
CA ASP A 138 -8.08 -5.50 -16.55
C ASP A 138 -7.38 -6.80 -16.93
N GLU A 139 -6.09 -6.76 -17.26
CA GLU A 139 -5.26 -7.92 -17.53
C GLU A 139 -4.54 -8.40 -16.26
N ASP A 140 -4.07 -9.64 -16.28
CA ASP A 140 -3.35 -10.19 -15.14
C ASP A 140 -2.05 -9.44 -14.88
N VAL A 141 -1.86 -9.00 -13.65
CA VAL A 141 -0.65 -8.34 -13.18
C VAL A 141 0.32 -9.39 -12.67
N VAL A 142 1.50 -9.42 -13.27
CA VAL A 142 2.58 -10.37 -12.94
C VAL A 142 3.40 -9.87 -11.77
N GLN A 143 3.81 -8.59 -11.82
CA GLN A 143 4.65 -7.99 -10.79
C GLN A 143 4.48 -6.47 -10.78
N PHE A 144 4.61 -5.90 -9.58
CA PHE A 144 4.73 -4.47 -9.34
C PHE A 144 6.06 -4.20 -8.62
N GLN A 145 6.75 -3.12 -8.99
CA GLN A 145 8.00 -2.71 -8.35
C GLN A 145 8.10 -1.19 -8.26
N TRP A 146 8.45 -0.71 -7.07
CA TRP A 146 8.88 0.67 -6.87
C TRP A 146 10.31 0.87 -7.38
N GLU A 147 10.59 2.05 -7.90
CA GLU A 147 11.95 2.53 -8.08
C GLU A 147 12.66 2.59 -6.70
N PRO A 148 13.91 2.15 -6.58
CA PRO A 148 14.60 2.14 -5.29
C PRO A 148 14.75 3.53 -4.65
N VAL A 149 14.96 4.55 -5.48
CA VAL A 149 15.08 5.96 -5.07
C VAL A 149 14.31 6.82 -6.07
N GLY A 150 13.43 7.67 -5.60
CA GLY A 150 12.62 8.53 -6.45
C GLY A 150 11.13 8.31 -6.28
N THR A 151 10.34 8.62 -7.31
CA THR A 151 8.88 8.64 -7.21
C THR A 151 8.20 7.82 -8.29
N ARG A 152 8.94 6.90 -8.92
CA ARG A 152 8.43 6.09 -10.04
C ARG A 152 8.13 4.67 -9.60
N PHE A 153 7.28 4.03 -10.37
CA PHE A 153 7.04 2.60 -10.29
C PHE A 153 6.75 2.02 -11.66
N ALA A 154 6.90 0.71 -11.77
CA ALA A 154 6.53 -0.04 -12.95
C ALA A 154 5.77 -1.30 -12.56
N TYR A 155 4.91 -1.79 -13.45
CA TYR A 155 4.31 -3.09 -13.30
C TYR A 155 4.22 -3.83 -14.64
N ILE A 156 4.35 -5.15 -14.56
CA ILE A 156 4.21 -6.06 -15.69
C ILE A 156 2.78 -6.60 -15.68
N TYR A 157 2.13 -6.59 -16.83
CA TYR A 157 0.81 -7.16 -17.02
C TYR A 157 0.67 -7.83 -18.38
N GLY A 158 -0.30 -8.72 -18.51
CA GLY A 158 -0.63 -9.41 -19.75
C GLY A 158 -1.08 -10.85 -19.52
N ASN A 159 -1.74 -11.41 -20.53
CA ASN A 159 -2.36 -12.75 -20.47
C ASN A 159 -1.40 -13.89 -20.86
N SER A 160 -0.13 -13.58 -21.13
CA SER A 160 0.86 -14.59 -21.55
C SER A 160 2.19 -14.35 -20.85
N ALA A 161 2.73 -15.41 -20.25
CA ALA A 161 4.07 -15.39 -19.66
C ALA A 161 5.21 -15.07 -20.66
N GLN A 162 4.91 -15.12 -21.97
CA GLN A 162 5.89 -14.88 -23.02
C GLN A 162 5.80 -13.47 -23.64
N ARG A 163 4.69 -12.75 -23.42
CA ARG A 163 4.45 -11.41 -23.95
C ARG A 163 3.69 -10.58 -22.94
N GLY A 164 4.43 -9.90 -22.11
CA GLY A 164 3.88 -8.93 -21.16
C GLY A 164 4.08 -7.50 -21.65
N ASN A 165 3.27 -6.60 -21.15
CA ASN A 165 3.45 -5.17 -21.26
C ASN A 165 3.99 -4.63 -19.95
N ILE A 166 4.76 -3.55 -20.01
CA ILE A 166 5.30 -2.87 -18.84
C ILE A 166 4.83 -1.42 -18.88
N ASP A 167 4.04 -1.03 -17.90
CA ASP A 167 3.65 0.36 -17.69
C ASP A 167 4.53 0.99 -16.62
N MET A 168 5.01 2.20 -16.90
CA MET A 168 5.78 3.02 -15.99
C MET A 168 5.00 4.28 -15.60
N TYR A 169 5.00 4.60 -14.32
CA TYR A 169 4.32 5.75 -13.75
C TYR A 169 5.26 6.60 -12.88
N THR A 170 4.95 7.87 -12.77
CA THR A 170 5.51 8.75 -11.74
C THR A 170 4.42 9.20 -10.78
N MET A 171 4.78 9.38 -9.52
CA MET A 171 3.89 9.97 -8.53
C MET A 171 3.83 11.50 -8.62
N GLY A 172 4.58 12.08 -9.57
CA GLY A 172 4.70 13.52 -9.73
C GLY A 172 5.47 14.20 -8.58
N GLU A 173 5.87 15.42 -8.82
CA GLU A 173 6.48 16.29 -7.81
C GLU A 173 5.54 17.45 -7.48
N VAL A 174 5.70 18.06 -6.31
CA VAL A 174 4.95 19.27 -5.93
C VAL A 174 5.25 20.37 -6.96
N GLY A 175 4.23 20.75 -7.71
CA GLY A 175 4.36 21.78 -8.75
C GLY A 175 4.75 23.14 -8.16
N LYS A 176 5.48 23.95 -8.93
CA LYS A 176 5.96 25.30 -8.54
C LYS A 176 4.86 26.30 -8.11
N LYS A 177 3.59 25.94 -8.21
CA LYS A 177 2.43 26.78 -7.83
C LYS A 177 1.54 26.13 -6.74
N GLY A 178 2.08 25.20 -5.93
CA GLY A 178 1.29 24.55 -4.86
C GLY A 178 0.22 23.58 -5.39
N GLN A 179 0.30 23.15 -6.64
CA GLN A 179 -0.55 22.09 -7.16
C GLN A 179 -0.14 20.77 -6.52
N SER A 180 -1.12 20.02 -6.04
CA SER A 180 -0.88 18.67 -5.51
C SER A 180 -0.27 17.79 -6.60
N PRO A 181 0.81 17.05 -6.30
CA PRO A 181 1.41 16.14 -7.25
C PRO A 181 0.38 15.08 -7.67
N LYS A 182 0.34 14.76 -8.94
CA LYS A 182 -0.59 13.79 -9.52
C LYS A 182 0.17 12.61 -10.13
N MET A 183 -0.36 11.42 -9.94
CA MET A 183 0.17 10.22 -10.59
C MET A 183 -0.10 10.27 -12.09
N GLU A 184 0.94 10.03 -12.89
CA GLU A 184 0.86 10.05 -14.34
C GLU A 184 1.61 8.86 -14.97
N LYS A 185 1.03 8.31 -16.04
CA LYS A 185 1.72 7.30 -16.84
C LYS A 185 2.79 7.99 -17.69
N ILE A 186 4.05 7.51 -17.59
CA ILE A 186 5.18 8.06 -18.31
C ILE A 186 5.38 7.32 -19.64
N TYR A 187 5.32 5.98 -19.59
CA TYR A 187 5.71 5.14 -20.72
C TYR A 187 5.07 3.76 -20.65
N THR A 188 4.83 3.15 -21.81
CA THR A 188 4.43 1.74 -21.95
C THR A 188 5.42 1.02 -22.87
N MET A 189 5.96 -0.09 -22.41
CA MET A 189 6.70 -1.05 -23.24
C MET A 189 5.78 -2.20 -23.60
N GLU A 190 5.49 -2.38 -24.87
CA GLU A 190 4.58 -3.42 -25.36
C GLU A 190 5.32 -4.68 -25.79
N ASN A 191 4.66 -5.83 -25.65
CA ASN A 191 5.10 -7.13 -26.19
C ASN A 191 6.53 -7.54 -25.78
N ARG A 192 6.91 -7.31 -24.51
CA ARG A 192 8.23 -7.70 -24.00
C ARG A 192 8.19 -9.08 -23.35
N GLN A 193 9.27 -9.83 -23.58
CA GLN A 193 9.53 -11.03 -22.80
C GLN A 193 10.05 -10.63 -21.42
N ALA A 194 9.15 -10.24 -20.52
CA ALA A 194 9.49 -9.82 -19.18
C ALA A 194 8.56 -10.53 -18.18
N ASN A 195 9.15 -11.21 -17.22
CA ASN A 195 8.44 -11.86 -16.11
C ASN A 195 8.89 -11.36 -14.75
N ARG A 196 9.88 -10.46 -14.69
CA ARG A 196 10.41 -9.91 -13.45
C ARG A 196 10.96 -8.51 -13.62
N LEU A 197 10.72 -7.67 -12.62
CA LEU A 197 11.35 -6.37 -12.38
C LEU A 197 12.32 -6.49 -11.22
N PHE A 198 13.43 -5.77 -11.26
CA PHE A 198 14.47 -5.76 -10.22
C PHE A 198 14.57 -4.38 -9.57
#